data_4696e146dfd936b7ddcc8858a8a75213
#
_entry.id   4696e146dfd936b7ddcc8858a8a75213
#
_cell.length_a   1.000
_cell.length_b   1.000
_cell.length_c   1.000
_cell.angle_alpha   90.00
_cell.angle_beta   90.00
_cell.angle_gamma   90.00
#
_symmetry.space_group_name_H-M   'P 1'
#
loop_
_entity.id
_entity.type
_entity.pdbx_description
1 polymer ?
#
loop_
_entity_poly.entity_id
_entity_poly.type
_entity_poly.pdbx_seq_one_letter_code
_entity_poly.pdbx_strand_id
1 'polypeptide(L)'
;MVLYCIFVAVELVLHFVRGRTSPQKNQKLILLMDILQIPLSLIFTRFLNLFGAFLPDFSSGTDSWDQNFPLRLLVLILAIVCTGVGAAMSLSMRIVPNPGDGIVQAIADCIHKNVGFTKNCFDLLNITITITLGLLLADRLVGVGIGTVLAVIGVGRVIALFQHLAGKKMSTLSGVAIS
;
A
#
# COMPACT_ATOMS: atom_id res chain seq x y z
N MET A 1 -4.49 6.74 -12.10
CA MET A 1 -5.70 7.46 -11.62
C MET A 1 -6.93 6.57 -11.64
N VAL A 2 -7.33 5.99 -12.80
CA VAL A 2 -8.54 5.14 -12.90
C VAL A 2 -8.56 4.02 -11.83
N LEU A 3 -7.43 3.31 -11.66
CA LEU A 3 -7.31 2.23 -10.66
C LEU A 3 -7.56 2.74 -9.23
N TYR A 4 -7.04 3.90 -8.86
CA TYR A 4 -7.27 4.50 -7.55
C TYR A 4 -8.74 4.87 -7.32
N CYS A 5 -9.42 5.39 -8.36
CA CYS A 5 -10.86 5.64 -8.28
C CYS A 5 -11.66 4.36 -8.08
N ILE A 6 -11.25 3.25 -8.72
CA ILE A 6 -11.88 1.94 -8.51
C ILE A 6 -11.66 1.48 -7.07
N PHE A 7 -10.45 1.60 -6.54
CA PHE A 7 -10.16 1.20 -5.16
C PHE A 7 -10.99 2.00 -4.15
N VAL A 8 -11.04 3.33 -4.31
CA VAL A 8 -11.87 4.19 -3.45
C VAL A 8 -13.36 3.85 -3.57
N ALA A 9 -13.86 3.55 -4.78
CA ALA A 9 -15.24 3.14 -4.97
C ALA A 9 -15.56 1.82 -4.24
N VAL A 10 -14.67 0.84 -4.33
CA VAL A 10 -14.82 -0.44 -3.61
C VAL A 10 -14.75 -0.23 -2.09
N GLU A 11 -13.83 0.60 -1.62
CA GLU A 11 -13.68 0.95 -0.21
C GLU A 11 -14.94 1.62 0.35
N LEU A 12 -15.49 2.60 -0.37
CA LEU A 12 -16.76 3.24 -0.03
C LEU A 12 -17.91 2.24 0.10
N VAL A 13 -17.99 1.28 -0.83
CA VAL A 13 -19.01 0.23 -0.78
C VAL A 13 -18.81 -0.65 0.46
N LEU A 14 -17.57 -1.08 0.74
CA LEU A 14 -17.25 -1.90 1.91
C LEU A 14 -17.59 -1.18 3.22
N HIS A 15 -17.20 0.08 3.36
CA HIS A 15 -17.51 0.88 4.56
C HIS A 15 -19.01 1.15 4.69
N PHE A 16 -19.72 1.38 3.58
CA PHE A 16 -21.16 1.58 3.60
C PHE A 16 -21.91 0.31 4.03
N VAL A 17 -21.55 -0.84 3.47
CA VAL A 17 -22.15 -2.15 3.84
C VAL A 17 -21.84 -2.48 5.30
N ARG A 18 -20.60 -2.30 5.73
CA ARG A 18 -20.20 -2.52 7.13
C ARG A 18 -20.95 -1.59 8.09
N GLY A 19 -21.13 -0.32 7.74
CA GLY A 19 -21.87 0.63 8.55
C GLY A 19 -23.36 0.29 8.71
N ARG A 20 -23.95 -0.46 7.76
CA ARG A 20 -25.30 -1.00 7.90
C ARG A 20 -25.38 -2.19 8.84
N THR A 21 -24.35 -3.02 8.84
CA THR A 21 -24.30 -4.26 9.66
C THR A 21 -23.84 -3.99 11.09
N SER A 22 -22.94 -3.03 11.26
CA SER A 22 -22.40 -2.61 12.57
C SER A 22 -22.30 -1.09 12.61
N PRO A 23 -23.30 -0.38 13.21
CA PRO A 23 -23.31 1.07 13.26
C PRO A 23 -22.03 1.63 13.90
N GLN A 24 -21.22 2.32 13.12
CA GLN A 24 -20.02 2.98 13.62
C GLN A 24 -20.31 4.42 14.02
N LYS A 25 -19.79 4.85 15.18
CA LYS A 25 -20.06 6.17 15.78
C LYS A 25 -19.75 7.36 14.85
N ASN A 26 -18.83 7.18 13.86
CA ASN A 26 -18.37 8.25 12.96
C ASN A 26 -18.39 7.83 11.48
N GLN A 27 -19.40 7.10 11.02
CA GLN A 27 -19.49 6.61 9.64
C GLN A 27 -19.35 7.71 8.59
N LYS A 28 -19.94 8.91 8.82
CA LYS A 28 -19.80 10.06 7.91
C LYS A 28 -18.36 10.52 7.76
N LEU A 29 -17.58 10.50 8.85
CA LEU A 29 -16.18 10.88 8.84
C LEU A 29 -15.33 9.86 8.05
N ILE A 30 -15.61 8.58 8.20
CA ILE A 30 -14.94 7.49 7.45
C ILE A 30 -15.18 7.70 5.95
N LEU A 31 -16.44 7.86 5.53
CA LEU A 31 -16.77 8.07 4.11
C LEU A 31 -16.16 9.37 3.56
N LEU A 32 -16.06 10.43 4.38
CA LEU A 32 -15.37 11.65 3.97
C LEU A 32 -13.87 11.42 3.77
N MET A 33 -13.23 10.64 4.66
CA MET A 33 -11.82 10.30 4.54
C MET A 33 -11.54 9.45 3.29
N ASP A 34 -12.44 8.52 2.93
CA ASP A 34 -12.33 7.74 1.71
C ASP A 34 -12.37 8.63 0.46
N ILE A 35 -13.25 9.61 0.40
CA ILE A 35 -13.32 10.58 -0.71
C ILE A 35 -12.05 11.44 -0.78
N LEU A 36 -11.50 11.84 0.38
CA LEU A 36 -10.27 12.65 0.44
C LEU A 36 -9.02 11.89 -0.05
N GLN A 37 -9.09 10.58 -0.17
CA GLN A 37 -7.99 9.79 -0.78
C GLN A 37 -7.76 10.15 -2.24
N ILE A 38 -8.79 10.58 -2.99
CA ILE A 38 -8.66 10.94 -4.41
C ILE A 38 -7.72 12.14 -4.60
N PRO A 39 -7.96 13.34 -3.99
CA PRO A 39 -7.03 14.45 -4.11
C PRO A 39 -5.66 14.14 -3.51
N LEU A 40 -5.60 13.37 -2.42
CA LEU A 40 -4.34 12.97 -1.80
C LEU A 40 -3.50 12.09 -2.74
N SER A 41 -4.12 11.19 -3.50
CA SER A 41 -3.43 10.34 -4.49
C SER A 41 -2.82 11.14 -5.64
N LEU A 42 -3.43 12.27 -6.00
CA LEU A 42 -2.86 13.21 -6.98
C LEU A 42 -1.58 13.84 -6.45
N ILE A 43 -1.61 14.32 -5.21
CA ILE A 43 -0.44 14.91 -4.54
C ILE A 43 0.67 13.85 -4.42
N PHE A 44 0.33 12.65 -3.98
CA PHE A 44 1.27 11.53 -3.85
C PHE A 44 1.93 11.20 -5.19
N THR A 45 1.14 11.12 -6.27
CA THR A 45 1.68 10.86 -7.63
C THR A 45 2.63 11.98 -8.07
N ARG A 46 2.35 13.24 -7.73
CA ARG A 46 3.25 14.36 -8.03
C ARG A 46 4.57 14.25 -7.27
N PHE A 47 4.53 13.86 -5.98
CA PHE A 47 5.73 13.59 -5.21
C PHE A 47 6.54 12.43 -5.77
N LEU A 48 5.92 11.33 -6.19
CA LEU A 48 6.61 10.21 -6.83
C LEU A 48 7.34 10.64 -8.11
N ASN A 49 6.70 11.45 -8.95
CA ASN A 49 7.33 11.98 -10.17
C ASN A 49 8.50 12.93 -9.83
N LEU A 50 8.35 13.76 -8.81
CA LEU A 50 9.40 14.66 -8.33
C LEU A 50 10.60 13.87 -7.83
N PHE A 51 10.39 12.88 -6.96
CA PHE A 51 11.46 12.03 -6.46
C PHE A 51 12.11 11.20 -7.56
N GLY A 52 11.34 10.70 -8.52
CA GLY A 52 11.86 10.00 -9.70
C GLY A 52 12.79 10.85 -10.56
N ALA A 53 12.63 12.18 -10.55
CA ALA A 53 13.54 13.09 -11.26
C ALA A 53 14.87 13.33 -10.53
N PHE A 54 14.91 13.14 -9.20
CA PHE A 54 16.10 13.35 -8.37
C PHE A 54 16.85 12.05 -8.04
N LEU A 55 16.16 10.91 -8.04
CA LEU A 55 16.76 9.63 -7.72
C LEU A 55 17.45 9.03 -8.95
N PRO A 56 18.61 8.39 -8.78
CA PRO A 56 19.30 7.72 -9.89
C PRO A 56 18.43 6.58 -10.43
N ASP A 57 18.33 6.51 -11.75
CA ASP A 57 17.65 5.41 -12.43
C ASP A 57 18.60 4.21 -12.56
N PHE A 58 18.40 3.20 -11.74
CA PHE A 58 19.16 1.96 -11.77
C PHE A 58 18.69 0.99 -12.88
N SER A 59 17.66 1.34 -13.65
CA SER A 59 17.10 0.48 -14.70
C SER A 59 17.82 0.60 -16.04
N SER A 60 18.42 1.78 -16.31
CA SER A 60 19.00 2.13 -17.61
C SER A 60 20.51 1.83 -17.74
N GLY A 61 21.10 1.13 -16.75
CA GLY A 61 22.55 0.90 -16.72
C GLY A 61 23.03 -0.06 -17.79
N THR A 62 23.91 0.42 -18.67
CA THR A 62 24.86 -0.34 -19.48
C THR A 62 25.95 -1.02 -18.62
N ASP A 63 25.93 -0.76 -17.32
CA ASP A 63 26.89 -1.29 -16.38
C ASP A 63 26.59 -2.77 -16.06
N SER A 64 27.62 -3.58 -16.13
CA SER A 64 27.57 -5.00 -15.83
C SER A 64 26.81 -5.26 -14.52
N TRP A 65 25.81 -6.11 -14.57
CA TRP A 65 24.92 -6.50 -13.47
C TRP A 65 25.66 -6.83 -12.17
N ASP A 66 26.86 -7.33 -12.28
CA ASP A 66 27.65 -7.84 -11.15
C ASP A 66 28.23 -6.75 -10.24
N GLN A 67 28.54 -5.57 -10.75
CA GLN A 67 29.24 -4.56 -9.93
C GLN A 67 28.31 -3.77 -9.00
N ASN A 68 27.04 -3.60 -9.35
CA ASN A 68 26.09 -2.77 -8.58
C ASN A 68 24.96 -3.57 -7.89
N PHE A 69 24.96 -4.90 -8.00
CA PHE A 69 23.94 -5.75 -7.40
C PHE A 69 23.77 -5.53 -5.88
N PRO A 70 24.84 -5.51 -5.05
CA PRO A 70 24.70 -5.32 -3.61
C PRO A 70 24.12 -3.93 -3.26
N LEU A 71 24.49 -2.89 -4.00
CA LEU A 71 23.95 -1.54 -3.80
C LEU A 71 22.44 -1.50 -4.15
N ARG A 72 22.05 -2.10 -5.26
CA ARG A 72 20.63 -2.21 -5.67
C ARG A 72 19.81 -2.96 -4.63
N LEU A 73 20.33 -4.05 -4.09
CA LEU A 73 19.67 -4.82 -3.04
C LEU A 73 19.54 -4.00 -1.75
N LEU A 74 20.56 -3.28 -1.35
CA LEU A 74 20.55 -2.42 -0.17
C LEU A 74 19.50 -1.31 -0.31
N VAL A 75 19.49 -0.62 -1.45
CA VAL A 75 18.48 0.42 -1.74
C VAL A 75 17.07 -0.15 -1.74
N LEU A 76 16.88 -1.34 -2.32
CA LEU A 76 15.59 -2.05 -2.32
C LEU A 76 15.12 -2.37 -0.89
N ILE A 77 16.00 -2.92 -0.04
CA ILE A 77 15.68 -3.23 1.35
C ILE A 77 15.30 -1.94 2.10
N LEU A 78 16.07 -0.89 1.94
CA LEU A 78 15.78 0.40 2.56
C LEU A 78 14.43 0.96 2.09
N ALA A 79 14.14 0.89 0.79
CA ALA A 79 12.86 1.31 0.22
C ALA A 79 11.68 0.50 0.79
N ILE A 80 11.83 -0.82 0.92
CA ILE A 80 10.82 -1.71 1.52
C ILE A 80 10.54 -1.30 2.98
N VAL A 81 11.59 -1.06 3.75
CA VAL A 81 11.47 -0.65 5.16
C VAL A 81 10.78 0.72 5.26
N CYS A 82 11.26 1.72 4.52
CA CYS A 82 10.70 3.07 4.55
C CYS A 82 9.22 3.07 4.09
N THR A 83 8.91 2.35 3.03
CA THR A 83 7.53 2.24 2.52
C THR A 83 6.63 1.54 3.54
N GLY A 84 7.09 0.42 4.13
CA GLY A 84 6.34 -0.32 5.11
C GLY A 84 6.09 0.46 6.40
N VAL A 85 7.08 1.20 6.89
CA VAL A 85 6.93 2.08 8.06
C VAL A 85 5.98 3.23 7.75
N GLY A 86 6.14 3.91 6.61
CA GLY A 86 5.27 5.02 6.20
C GLY A 86 3.81 4.59 6.07
N ALA A 87 3.56 3.46 5.40
CA ALA A 87 2.23 2.88 5.28
C ALA A 87 1.65 2.50 6.66
N ALA A 88 2.45 1.84 7.51
CA ALA A 88 2.02 1.44 8.84
C ALA A 88 1.68 2.64 9.74
N MET A 89 2.43 3.74 9.66
CA MET A 89 2.12 4.98 10.36
C MET A 89 0.79 5.56 9.90
N SER A 90 0.60 5.72 8.59
CA SER A 90 -0.64 6.24 8.00
C SER A 90 -1.85 5.40 8.41
N LEU A 91 -1.76 4.09 8.29
CA LEU A 91 -2.84 3.15 8.65
C LEU A 91 -3.12 3.12 10.16
N SER A 92 -2.08 3.21 11.01
CA SER A 92 -2.24 3.18 12.48
C SER A 92 -2.88 4.47 13.01
N MET A 93 -2.65 5.59 12.35
CA MET A 93 -3.26 6.87 12.73
C MET A 93 -4.70 7.00 12.21
N ARG A 94 -5.15 6.12 11.34
CA ARG A 94 -6.47 6.17 10.69
C ARG A 94 -6.81 7.55 10.11
N ILE A 95 -5.78 8.21 9.58
CA ILE A 95 -5.91 9.43 8.78
C ILE A 95 -6.23 8.98 7.34
N VAL A 96 -6.25 9.86 6.38
CA VAL A 96 -6.49 9.51 4.99
C VAL A 96 -5.33 8.69 4.42
N PRO A 97 -5.47 7.37 4.21
CA PRO A 97 -4.40 6.55 3.63
C PRO A 97 -4.32 6.75 2.10
N ASN A 98 -3.27 6.21 1.48
CA ASN A 98 -3.25 6.05 0.04
C ASN A 98 -4.33 5.02 -0.38
N PRO A 99 -5.07 5.20 -1.50
CA PRO A 99 -6.13 4.29 -1.94
C PRO A 99 -5.74 2.81 -2.01
N GLY A 100 -4.46 2.52 -2.35
CA GLY A 100 -3.95 1.14 -2.36
C GLY A 100 -3.78 0.53 -0.96
N ASP A 101 -3.63 1.35 0.06
CA ASP A 101 -3.52 0.91 1.46
C ASP A 101 -4.88 1.00 2.18
N GLY A 102 -5.72 1.97 1.80
CA GLY A 102 -7.07 2.14 2.31
C GLY A 102 -7.96 0.93 2.03
N ILE A 103 -7.99 0.46 0.78
CA ILE A 103 -8.74 -0.75 0.40
C ILE A 103 -8.26 -1.98 1.19
N VAL A 104 -6.95 -2.11 1.42
CA VAL A 104 -6.39 -3.21 2.22
C VAL A 104 -6.85 -3.12 3.66
N GLN A 105 -6.88 -1.92 4.24
CA GLN A 105 -7.40 -1.70 5.59
C GLN A 105 -8.89 -2.03 5.67
N ALA A 106 -9.70 -1.56 4.72
CA ALA A 106 -11.13 -1.85 4.67
C ALA A 106 -11.39 -3.36 4.60
N ILE A 107 -10.65 -4.08 3.76
CA ILE A 107 -10.73 -5.55 3.66
C ILE A 107 -10.31 -6.20 4.98
N ALA A 108 -9.16 -5.80 5.56
CA ALA A 108 -8.65 -6.35 6.82
C ALA A 108 -9.65 -6.18 7.96
N ASP A 109 -10.29 -5.03 8.03
CA ASP A 109 -11.33 -4.72 8.99
C ASP A 109 -12.59 -5.60 8.78
N CYS A 110 -12.97 -5.89 7.52
CA CYS A 110 -14.10 -6.75 7.20
C CYS A 110 -13.85 -8.23 7.56
N ILE A 111 -12.63 -8.73 7.32
CA ILE A 111 -12.28 -10.13 7.58
C ILE A 111 -11.67 -10.35 8.97
N HIS A 112 -11.54 -9.29 9.77
CA HIS A 112 -10.95 -9.31 11.12
C HIS A 112 -9.52 -9.91 11.15
N LYS A 113 -8.70 -9.56 10.14
CA LYS A 113 -7.31 -10.02 10.01
C LYS A 113 -6.32 -8.86 10.15
N ASN A 114 -5.05 -9.23 10.36
CA ASN A 114 -3.97 -8.24 10.43
C ASN A 114 -3.78 -7.55 9.07
N VAL A 115 -3.63 -6.23 9.09
CA VAL A 115 -3.46 -5.41 7.86
C VAL A 115 -2.22 -5.84 7.07
N GLY A 116 -1.11 -6.17 7.72
CA GLY A 116 0.10 -6.64 7.04
C GLY A 116 -0.11 -7.97 6.30
N PHE A 117 -0.87 -8.89 6.89
CA PHE A 117 -1.25 -10.15 6.22
C PHE A 117 -2.16 -9.87 5.02
N THR A 118 -3.19 -9.06 5.21
CA THR A 118 -4.13 -8.69 4.15
C THR A 118 -3.41 -7.96 3.01
N LYS A 119 -2.44 -7.09 3.34
CA LYS A 119 -1.57 -6.42 2.36
C LYS A 119 -0.82 -7.43 1.51
N ASN A 120 -0.16 -8.41 2.12
CA ASN A 120 0.57 -9.44 1.37
C ASN A 120 -0.36 -10.23 0.43
N CYS A 121 -1.54 -10.63 0.89
CA CYS A 121 -2.52 -11.33 0.07
C CYS A 121 -3.02 -10.46 -1.10
N PHE A 122 -3.30 -9.20 -0.84
CA PHE A 122 -3.76 -8.24 -1.85
C PHE A 122 -2.70 -7.97 -2.91
N ASP A 123 -1.45 -7.74 -2.49
CA ASP A 123 -0.33 -7.51 -3.40
C ASP A 123 0.01 -8.77 -4.21
N LEU A 124 -0.10 -9.96 -3.61
CA LEU A 124 0.07 -11.23 -4.32
C LEU A 124 -1.01 -11.43 -5.40
N LEU A 125 -2.26 -11.09 -5.09
CA LEU A 125 -3.36 -11.10 -6.05
C LEU A 125 -3.08 -10.15 -7.22
N ASN A 126 -2.65 -8.91 -6.93
CA ASN A 126 -2.29 -7.92 -7.94
C ASN A 126 -1.14 -8.39 -8.85
N ILE A 127 -0.09 -9.01 -8.28
CA ILE A 127 0.99 -9.60 -9.08
C ILE A 127 0.46 -10.72 -9.96
N THR A 128 -0.38 -11.60 -9.44
CA THR A 128 -0.95 -12.71 -10.22
C THR A 128 -1.76 -12.19 -11.40
N ILE A 129 -2.59 -11.16 -11.18
CA ILE A 129 -3.33 -10.49 -12.25
C ILE A 129 -2.36 -9.87 -13.27
N THR A 130 -1.32 -9.17 -12.81
CA THR A 130 -0.34 -8.51 -13.68
C THR A 130 0.42 -9.53 -14.54
N ILE A 131 0.86 -10.66 -13.96
CA ILE A 131 1.52 -11.73 -14.70
C ILE A 131 0.57 -12.32 -15.74
N THR A 132 -0.67 -12.63 -15.34
CA THR A 132 -1.66 -13.22 -16.25
C THR A 132 -1.96 -12.31 -17.42
N LEU A 133 -2.22 -11.02 -17.16
CA LEU A 133 -2.47 -10.04 -18.22
C LEU A 133 -1.22 -9.79 -19.09
N GLY A 134 -0.02 -9.74 -18.48
CA GLY A 134 1.23 -9.59 -19.23
C GLY A 134 1.48 -10.74 -20.19
N LEU A 135 1.23 -11.98 -19.75
CA LEU A 135 1.36 -13.15 -20.63
C LEU A 135 0.27 -13.20 -21.71
N LEU A 136 -0.97 -12.85 -21.38
CA LEU A 136 -2.08 -12.89 -22.33
C LEU A 136 -2.03 -11.78 -23.39
N LEU A 137 -1.57 -10.58 -23.02
CA LEU A 137 -1.63 -9.39 -23.89
C LEU A 137 -0.28 -9.04 -24.53
N ALA A 138 0.84 -9.38 -23.90
CA ALA A 138 2.17 -8.98 -24.33
C ALA A 138 3.14 -10.13 -24.58
N ASP A 139 2.72 -11.40 -24.39
CA ASP A 139 3.53 -12.62 -24.49
C ASP A 139 4.85 -12.56 -23.72
N ARG A 140 4.92 -11.74 -22.67
CA ARG A 140 6.11 -11.58 -21.83
C ARG A 140 5.75 -11.11 -20.41
N LEU A 141 6.65 -11.37 -19.47
CA LEU A 141 6.55 -10.83 -18.11
C LEU A 141 6.87 -9.33 -18.14
N VAL A 142 5.86 -8.50 -17.94
CA VAL A 142 6.00 -7.04 -17.90
C VAL A 142 5.90 -6.55 -16.45
N GLY A 143 6.92 -5.80 -16.00
CA GLY A 143 6.89 -5.12 -14.70
C GLY A 143 7.04 -5.99 -13.46
N VAL A 144 7.24 -7.30 -13.60
CA VAL A 144 7.43 -8.22 -12.47
C VAL A 144 8.85 -8.77 -12.47
N GLY A 145 9.60 -8.44 -11.43
CA GLY A 145 10.97 -8.90 -11.20
C GLY A 145 11.15 -9.43 -9.77
N ILE A 146 12.37 -9.87 -9.46
CA ILE A 146 12.74 -10.35 -8.12
C ILE A 146 12.46 -9.26 -7.07
N GLY A 147 12.75 -7.99 -7.39
CA GLY A 147 12.47 -6.85 -6.52
C GLY A 147 10.98 -6.70 -6.18
N THR A 148 10.09 -6.98 -7.15
CA THR A 148 8.63 -6.93 -6.94
C THR A 148 8.19 -7.99 -5.92
N VAL A 149 8.70 -9.21 -6.04
CA VAL A 149 8.39 -10.32 -5.11
C VAL A 149 8.89 -9.99 -3.71
N LEU A 150 10.13 -9.50 -3.59
CA LEU A 150 10.71 -9.09 -2.31
C LEU A 150 9.92 -7.94 -1.67
N ALA A 151 9.47 -6.96 -2.47
CA ALA A 151 8.68 -5.84 -1.99
C ALA A 151 7.32 -6.30 -1.46
N VAL A 152 6.61 -7.15 -2.17
CA VAL A 152 5.30 -7.69 -1.75
C VAL A 152 5.39 -8.40 -0.39
N ILE A 153 6.38 -9.27 -0.23
CA ILE A 153 6.56 -9.99 1.04
C ILE A 153 7.07 -9.04 2.13
N GLY A 154 8.03 -8.18 1.79
CA GLY A 154 8.74 -7.33 2.74
C GLY A 154 7.87 -6.22 3.32
N VAL A 155 7.15 -5.46 2.48
CA VAL A 155 6.33 -4.32 2.93
C VAL A 155 5.26 -4.77 3.92
N GLY A 156 4.51 -5.84 3.62
CA GLY A 156 3.49 -6.34 4.53
C GLY A 156 4.05 -6.87 5.86
N ARG A 157 5.27 -7.45 5.84
CA ARG A 157 5.98 -7.86 7.06
C ARG A 157 6.40 -6.67 7.91
N VAL A 158 6.93 -5.62 7.30
CA VAL A 158 7.30 -4.37 7.98
C VAL A 158 6.06 -3.70 8.58
N ILE A 159 4.95 -3.64 7.85
CA ILE A 159 3.68 -3.12 8.37
C ILE A 159 3.24 -3.91 9.62
N ALA A 160 3.21 -5.24 9.54
CA ALA A 160 2.81 -6.09 10.65
C ALA A 160 3.71 -5.90 11.88
N LEU A 161 5.03 -5.85 11.68
CA LEU A 161 6.02 -5.62 12.73
C LEU A 161 5.84 -4.24 13.37
N PHE A 162 5.71 -3.19 12.57
CA PHE A 162 5.52 -1.83 13.08
C PHE A 162 4.22 -1.71 13.87
N GLN A 163 3.12 -2.26 13.36
CA GLN A 163 1.83 -2.24 14.07
C GLN A 163 1.90 -2.99 15.40
N HIS A 164 2.64 -4.10 15.46
CA HIS A 164 2.86 -4.82 16.71
C HIS A 164 3.66 -3.99 17.73
N LEU A 165 4.69 -3.27 17.28
CA LEU A 165 5.59 -2.51 18.16
C LEU A 165 5.02 -1.14 18.56
N ALA A 166 4.46 -0.41 17.62
CA ALA A 166 4.09 0.99 17.77
C ALA A 166 2.60 1.30 17.52
N GLY A 167 1.81 0.35 17.01
CA GLY A 167 0.43 0.59 16.59
C GLY A 167 -0.46 1.12 17.71
N LYS A 168 -0.36 0.58 18.93
CA LYS A 168 -1.13 1.04 20.11
C LYS A 168 -0.78 2.48 20.50
N LYS A 169 0.52 2.83 20.46
CA LYS A 169 1.00 4.18 20.77
C LYS A 169 0.51 5.21 19.74
N MET A 170 0.54 4.84 18.48
CA MET A 170 0.09 5.71 17.37
C MET A 170 -1.41 5.94 17.41
N SER A 171 -2.21 4.91 17.67
CA SER A 171 -3.67 5.05 17.77
C SER A 171 -4.11 5.91 18.96
N THR A 172 -3.40 5.84 20.08
CA THR A 172 -3.67 6.73 21.23
C THR A 172 -3.30 8.18 20.95
N LEU A 173 -2.21 8.42 20.21
CA LEU A 173 -1.80 9.77 19.80
C LEU A 173 -2.78 10.40 18.80
N SER A 174 -3.38 9.60 17.92
CA SER A 174 -4.37 10.08 16.96
C SER A 174 -5.77 10.32 17.56
N GLY A 175 -6.00 9.97 18.82
CA GLY A 175 -7.30 10.10 19.49
C GLY A 175 -8.39 9.16 18.95
N VAL A 176 -8.02 8.22 18.07
CA VAL A 176 -8.92 7.23 17.50
C VAL A 176 -8.78 5.94 18.33
N ALA A 177 -9.66 5.76 19.31
CA ALA A 177 -9.73 4.51 20.06
C ALA A 177 -10.10 3.37 19.11
N ILE A 178 -9.20 2.41 18.96
CA ILE A 178 -9.49 1.15 18.29
C ILE A 178 -10.29 0.34 19.34
N SER A 179 -11.61 0.34 19.19
CA SER A 179 -12.49 -0.59 19.89
C SER A 179 -12.53 -1.92 19.17
#